data_d218c560830a430720f556bb11939fdc
#
_entry.id   d218c560830a430720f556bb11939fdc
#
_cell.length_a   1.000
_cell.length_b   1.000
_cell.length_c   1.000
_cell.angle_alpha   90.00
_cell.angle_beta   90.00
_cell.angle_gamma   90.00
#
_symmetry.space_group_name_H-M   'P 1'
#
loop_
_entity.id
_entity.type
_entity.pdbx_description
1 polymer ?
#
loop_
_entity_poly.entity_id
_entity_poly.type
_entity_poly.pdbx_seq_one_letter_code
_entity_poly.pdbx_strand_id
1 'polypeptide(L)'
;MLNSEKMVASIGNQDLDHADKYFKKALREDPAEVLVELGQYLESIGFLPQAQEIYEKVRFDFPEVNVNLAQIAAEDGDIEEAFLYLDAIPEDSDDYLSALIVKADLYQMEGLTDVARDKLLEASQLSDDSLIIFGLAEMEFELGNFEQAIHYYAKLDNRDLLAMTGVSTYERIGKAYASLGKFEAAREFLEKAIEIEYDDTVAFELATLLYDQEEYQKANFYFKQIEIMSADFEGYEYFYALSLHAEHKTEEALRMAQQGISKNAFDVQLLLLASQLSYELHDIQSAESYLKQALPLAEDQDEIILRLSTLFLEEERYEDLVALADYEVDSVLARWNIAKAYQALDDEEEAFQIYQDLATDLSENPEFLHDYAYILREFGYRDQARATAEKYLALVPDDVNMQTFLEDY
;
A
#
# COMPACT_ATOMS: atom_id res chain seq x y z
N MET A 1 4.49 -54.08 -23.65
CA MET A 1 4.98 -52.84 -22.97
C MET A 1 5.16 -51.78 -24.05
N LEU A 2 4.34 -50.77 -24.00
CA LEU A 2 4.35 -49.65 -24.95
C LEU A 2 5.63 -48.83 -24.81
N ASN A 3 5.93 -48.00 -25.79
CA ASN A 3 7.13 -47.15 -25.68
C ASN A 3 6.92 -46.05 -24.61
N SER A 4 5.73 -45.56 -24.44
CA SER A 4 5.30 -44.67 -23.34
C SER A 4 5.60 -45.26 -21.96
N GLU A 5 5.22 -46.54 -21.71
CA GLU A 5 5.49 -47.24 -20.46
C GLU A 5 7.00 -47.40 -20.21
N LYS A 6 7.80 -47.64 -21.26
CA LYS A 6 9.25 -47.74 -21.14
C LYS A 6 9.87 -46.37 -20.87
N MET A 7 9.36 -45.30 -21.43
CA MET A 7 9.81 -43.93 -21.15
C MET A 7 9.59 -43.62 -19.65
N VAL A 8 8.37 -43.79 -19.15
CA VAL A 8 8.03 -43.57 -17.74
C VAL A 8 8.93 -44.38 -16.81
N ALA A 9 9.16 -45.67 -17.12
CA ALA A 9 10.09 -46.52 -16.34
C ALA A 9 11.53 -46.01 -16.38
N SER A 10 11.98 -45.49 -17.51
CA SER A 10 13.32 -44.88 -17.64
C SER A 10 13.45 -43.60 -16.84
N ILE A 11 12.45 -42.75 -16.83
CA ILE A 11 12.41 -41.55 -15.99
C ILE A 11 12.46 -41.90 -14.51
N GLY A 12 11.68 -42.90 -14.06
CA GLY A 12 11.71 -43.38 -12.69
C GLY A 12 13.07 -43.95 -12.26
N ASN A 13 13.84 -44.48 -13.21
CA ASN A 13 15.22 -44.96 -12.99
C ASN A 13 16.29 -43.87 -13.21
N GLN A 14 15.93 -42.64 -13.46
CA GLN A 14 16.82 -41.52 -13.77
C GLN A 14 17.69 -41.72 -15.04
N ASP A 15 17.23 -42.58 -15.96
CA ASP A 15 17.89 -42.86 -17.23
C ASP A 15 17.30 -42.02 -18.34
N LEU A 16 17.73 -40.76 -18.40
CA LEU A 16 17.17 -39.78 -19.33
C LEU A 16 17.51 -40.06 -20.81
N ASP A 17 18.65 -40.71 -21.08
CA ASP A 17 19.03 -41.06 -22.46
C ASP A 17 18.09 -42.11 -23.05
N HIS A 18 17.74 -43.11 -22.28
CA HIS A 18 16.76 -44.11 -22.71
C HIS A 18 15.35 -43.54 -22.72
N ALA A 19 14.99 -42.62 -21.79
CA ALA A 19 13.71 -41.93 -21.78
C ALA A 19 13.51 -41.15 -23.09
N ASP A 20 14.47 -40.34 -23.53
CA ASP A 20 14.38 -39.59 -24.82
C ASP A 20 14.24 -40.52 -26.04
N LYS A 21 14.98 -41.65 -26.05
CA LYS A 21 14.87 -42.66 -27.10
C LYS A 21 13.47 -43.28 -27.14
N TYR A 22 12.89 -43.60 -26.00
CA TYR A 22 11.55 -44.18 -25.94
C TYR A 22 10.47 -43.12 -26.23
N PHE A 23 10.67 -41.87 -25.83
CA PHE A 23 9.83 -40.75 -26.21
C PHE A 23 9.66 -40.63 -27.75
N LYS A 24 10.78 -40.57 -28.46
CA LYS A 24 10.77 -40.47 -29.93
C LYS A 24 10.13 -41.69 -30.63
N LYS A 25 10.16 -42.84 -29.94
CA LYS A 25 9.47 -44.04 -30.45
C LYS A 25 7.98 -43.97 -30.10
N ALA A 26 7.61 -43.57 -28.89
CA ALA A 26 6.23 -43.40 -28.48
C ALA A 26 5.48 -42.47 -29.44
N LEU A 27 6.08 -41.32 -29.76
CA LEU A 27 5.50 -40.39 -30.73
C LEU A 27 5.20 -40.99 -32.10
N ARG A 28 5.91 -42.04 -32.52
CA ARG A 28 5.76 -42.66 -33.85
C ARG A 28 4.85 -43.87 -33.88
N GLU A 29 4.85 -44.63 -32.77
CA GLU A 29 4.34 -46.01 -32.76
C GLU A 29 3.19 -46.20 -31.78
N ASP A 30 3.06 -45.37 -30.75
CA ASP A 30 2.02 -45.56 -29.74
C ASP A 30 0.68 -44.89 -30.16
N PRO A 31 -0.48 -45.44 -29.77
CA PRO A 31 -1.78 -44.86 -30.03
C PRO A 31 -1.96 -43.44 -29.46
N ALA A 32 -2.80 -42.62 -30.08
CA ALA A 32 -3.00 -41.22 -29.67
C ALA A 32 -3.58 -41.10 -28.26
N GLU A 33 -4.49 -41.98 -27.85
CA GLU A 33 -5.04 -42.01 -26.49
C GLU A 33 -3.94 -42.22 -25.42
N VAL A 34 -2.99 -43.12 -25.70
CA VAL A 34 -1.85 -43.38 -24.80
C VAL A 34 -0.87 -42.20 -24.79
N LEU A 35 -0.75 -41.48 -25.90
CA LEU A 35 0.05 -40.25 -25.98
C LEU A 35 -0.56 -39.16 -25.10
N VAL A 36 -1.90 -39.00 -25.09
CA VAL A 36 -2.56 -38.03 -24.18
C VAL A 36 -2.24 -38.33 -22.73
N GLU A 37 -2.39 -39.61 -22.30
CA GLU A 37 -2.02 -40.02 -20.93
C GLU A 37 -0.53 -39.76 -20.62
N LEU A 38 0.35 -40.02 -21.58
CA LEU A 38 1.78 -39.73 -21.42
C LEU A 38 2.03 -38.22 -21.31
N GLY A 39 1.37 -37.40 -22.12
CA GLY A 39 1.47 -35.94 -22.08
C GLY A 39 1.09 -35.40 -20.70
N GLN A 40 -0.06 -35.81 -20.16
CA GLN A 40 -0.55 -35.44 -18.82
C GLN A 40 0.43 -35.86 -17.72
N TYR A 41 0.99 -37.07 -17.82
CA TYR A 41 2.02 -37.49 -16.87
C TYR A 41 3.28 -36.63 -16.96
N LEU A 42 3.77 -36.33 -18.16
CA LEU A 42 4.97 -35.52 -18.37
C LEU A 42 4.79 -34.10 -17.88
N GLU A 43 3.63 -33.51 -18.12
CA GLU A 43 3.22 -32.20 -17.61
C GLU A 43 3.24 -32.20 -16.06
N SER A 44 2.63 -33.20 -15.43
CA SER A 44 2.57 -33.30 -13.97
C SER A 44 3.93 -33.41 -13.28
N ILE A 45 4.98 -33.84 -14.01
CA ILE A 45 6.36 -33.94 -13.50
C ILE A 45 7.31 -32.86 -14.06
N GLY A 46 6.76 -31.84 -14.76
CA GLY A 46 7.50 -30.68 -15.26
C GLY A 46 8.28 -30.90 -16.56
N PHE A 47 7.99 -31.98 -17.33
CA PHE A 47 8.57 -32.22 -18.65
C PHE A 47 7.74 -31.52 -19.73
N LEU A 48 7.56 -30.19 -19.56
CA LEU A 48 6.67 -29.37 -20.38
C LEU A 48 6.99 -29.41 -21.88
N PRO A 49 8.26 -29.32 -22.37
CA PRO A 49 8.55 -29.39 -23.80
C PRO A 49 8.12 -30.71 -24.45
N GLN A 50 8.25 -31.84 -23.72
CA GLN A 50 7.83 -33.14 -24.24
C GLN A 50 6.30 -33.31 -24.20
N ALA A 51 5.64 -32.76 -23.16
CA ALA A 51 4.20 -32.72 -23.08
C ALA A 51 3.62 -31.90 -24.24
N GLN A 52 4.17 -30.72 -24.49
CA GLN A 52 3.79 -29.83 -25.60
C GLN A 52 3.91 -30.55 -26.96
N GLU A 53 5.06 -31.24 -27.22
CA GLU A 53 5.26 -31.97 -28.49
C GLU A 53 4.21 -33.09 -28.68
N ILE A 54 3.80 -33.74 -27.61
CA ILE A 54 2.71 -34.74 -27.63
C ILE A 54 1.38 -34.05 -27.95
N TYR A 55 1.02 -33.04 -27.20
CA TYR A 55 -0.25 -32.36 -27.33
C TYR A 55 -0.43 -31.75 -28.73
N GLU A 56 0.60 -31.10 -29.27
CA GLU A 56 0.62 -30.58 -30.62
C GLU A 56 0.34 -31.65 -31.67
N LYS A 57 0.85 -32.84 -31.42
CA LYS A 57 0.63 -33.94 -32.35
C LYS A 57 -0.79 -34.49 -32.34
N VAL A 58 -1.43 -34.50 -31.14
CA VAL A 58 -2.73 -35.17 -30.96
C VAL A 58 -3.92 -34.22 -30.95
N ARG A 59 -3.71 -32.90 -30.89
CA ARG A 59 -4.76 -31.88 -30.66
C ARG A 59 -5.92 -31.86 -31.65
N PHE A 60 -5.72 -32.38 -32.87
CA PHE A 60 -6.79 -32.46 -33.86
C PHE A 60 -7.73 -33.65 -33.64
N ASP A 61 -7.22 -34.71 -32.99
CA ASP A 61 -8.00 -35.90 -32.63
C ASP A 61 -8.56 -35.78 -31.22
N PHE A 62 -7.89 -35.00 -30.34
CA PHE A 62 -8.21 -34.76 -28.93
C PHE A 62 -8.19 -33.24 -28.64
N PRO A 63 -9.25 -32.51 -29.05
CA PRO A 63 -9.30 -31.05 -28.87
C PRO A 63 -9.15 -30.58 -27.38
N GLU A 64 -9.46 -31.41 -26.40
CA GLU A 64 -9.30 -31.15 -24.97
C GLU A 64 -7.89 -30.77 -24.60
N VAL A 65 -6.86 -31.32 -25.26
CA VAL A 65 -5.45 -30.99 -24.94
C VAL A 65 -5.07 -29.56 -25.33
N ASN A 66 -5.91 -28.81 -26.04
CA ASN A 66 -5.66 -27.39 -26.30
C ASN A 66 -5.70 -26.57 -25.00
N VAL A 67 -6.44 -27.01 -23.95
CA VAL A 67 -6.38 -26.37 -22.63
C VAL A 67 -4.97 -26.46 -22.04
N ASN A 68 -4.37 -27.67 -22.09
CA ASN A 68 -3.02 -27.91 -21.60
C ASN A 68 -1.97 -27.13 -22.42
N LEU A 69 -2.12 -27.11 -23.75
CA LEU A 69 -1.24 -26.31 -24.62
C LEU A 69 -1.31 -24.82 -24.29
N ALA A 70 -2.50 -24.30 -24.03
CA ALA A 70 -2.68 -22.91 -23.63
C ALA A 70 -2.01 -22.60 -22.28
N GLN A 71 -2.12 -23.51 -21.32
CA GLN A 71 -1.45 -23.34 -20.02
C GLN A 71 0.08 -23.34 -20.17
N ILE A 72 0.63 -24.27 -20.95
CA ILE A 72 2.08 -24.34 -21.24
C ILE A 72 2.55 -23.06 -21.95
N ALA A 73 1.81 -22.58 -22.99
CA ALA A 73 2.15 -21.36 -23.68
C ALA A 73 2.10 -20.13 -22.77
N ALA A 74 1.15 -20.07 -21.85
CA ALA A 74 1.04 -19.00 -20.84
C ALA A 74 2.22 -19.01 -19.87
N GLU A 75 2.65 -20.18 -19.41
CA GLU A 75 3.83 -20.33 -18.55
C GLU A 75 5.12 -19.89 -19.25
N ASP A 76 5.22 -20.13 -20.58
CA ASP A 76 6.34 -19.66 -21.41
C ASP A 76 6.23 -18.16 -21.76
N GLY A 77 5.14 -17.49 -21.40
CA GLY A 77 4.88 -16.07 -21.65
C GLY A 77 4.30 -15.77 -23.04
N ASP A 78 3.91 -16.78 -23.80
CA ASP A 78 3.27 -16.62 -25.12
C ASP A 78 1.74 -16.61 -24.98
N ILE A 79 1.24 -15.49 -24.49
CA ILE A 79 -0.19 -15.28 -24.22
C ILE A 79 -1.01 -15.30 -25.52
N GLU A 80 -0.45 -14.82 -26.64
CA GLU A 80 -1.14 -14.84 -27.94
C GLU A 80 -1.36 -16.29 -28.41
N GLU A 81 -0.34 -17.15 -28.29
CA GLU A 81 -0.44 -18.55 -28.64
C GLU A 81 -1.42 -19.30 -27.72
N ALA A 82 -1.41 -18.98 -26.42
CA ALA A 82 -2.37 -19.53 -25.46
C ALA A 82 -3.82 -19.25 -25.88
N PHE A 83 -4.15 -18.02 -26.27
CA PHE A 83 -5.48 -17.70 -26.78
C PHE A 83 -5.83 -18.45 -28.05
N LEU A 84 -4.88 -18.63 -28.97
CA LEU A 84 -5.13 -19.40 -30.21
C LEU A 84 -5.51 -20.86 -29.94
N TYR A 85 -4.89 -21.49 -28.95
CA TYR A 85 -5.26 -22.84 -28.52
C TYR A 85 -6.66 -22.87 -27.89
N LEU A 86 -6.99 -21.92 -27.02
CA LEU A 86 -8.31 -21.86 -26.37
C LEU A 86 -9.43 -21.51 -27.36
N ASP A 87 -9.15 -20.72 -28.38
CA ASP A 87 -10.12 -20.38 -29.44
C ASP A 87 -10.39 -21.55 -30.40
N ALA A 88 -9.51 -22.54 -30.43
CA ALA A 88 -9.72 -23.76 -31.19
C ALA A 88 -10.71 -24.75 -30.54
N ILE A 89 -11.10 -24.51 -29.25
CA ILE A 89 -12.06 -25.36 -28.55
C ILE A 89 -13.49 -24.91 -28.89
N PRO A 90 -14.33 -25.79 -29.46
CA PRO A 90 -15.71 -25.45 -29.80
C PRO A 90 -16.59 -25.16 -28.58
N GLU A 91 -17.56 -24.24 -28.72
CA GLU A 91 -18.50 -23.89 -27.64
C GLU A 91 -19.40 -25.06 -27.18
N ASP A 92 -19.61 -26.06 -28.04
CA ASP A 92 -20.38 -27.27 -27.75
C ASP A 92 -19.53 -28.42 -27.17
N SER A 93 -18.24 -28.19 -26.95
CA SER A 93 -17.33 -29.15 -26.33
C SER A 93 -17.53 -29.20 -24.79
N ASP A 94 -17.35 -30.40 -24.25
CA ASP A 94 -17.30 -30.59 -22.79
C ASP A 94 -16.16 -29.80 -22.13
N ASP A 95 -15.11 -29.45 -22.89
CA ASP A 95 -13.92 -28.71 -22.43
C ASP A 95 -14.08 -27.20 -22.53
N TYR A 96 -15.19 -26.70 -23.10
CA TYR A 96 -15.41 -25.26 -23.27
C TYR A 96 -15.44 -24.51 -21.93
N LEU A 97 -16.00 -25.13 -20.90
CA LEU A 97 -15.98 -24.58 -19.55
C LEU A 97 -14.54 -24.34 -19.05
N SER A 98 -13.66 -25.33 -19.23
CA SER A 98 -12.24 -25.21 -18.87
C SER A 98 -11.53 -24.13 -19.68
N ALA A 99 -11.86 -24.03 -20.97
CA ALA A 99 -11.33 -22.98 -21.83
C ALA A 99 -11.75 -21.57 -21.36
N LEU A 100 -12.99 -21.39 -20.94
CA LEU A 100 -13.48 -20.11 -20.40
C LEU A 100 -12.75 -19.71 -19.11
N ILE A 101 -12.51 -20.67 -18.21
CA ILE A 101 -11.79 -20.41 -16.96
C ILE A 101 -10.36 -19.99 -17.26
N VAL A 102 -9.62 -20.74 -18.10
CA VAL A 102 -8.25 -20.37 -18.46
C VAL A 102 -8.20 -19.05 -19.22
N LYS A 103 -9.17 -18.75 -20.12
CA LYS A 103 -9.27 -17.43 -20.74
C LYS A 103 -9.46 -16.31 -19.72
N ALA A 104 -10.27 -16.53 -18.70
CA ALA A 104 -10.47 -15.54 -17.63
C ALA A 104 -9.17 -15.28 -16.88
N ASP A 105 -8.43 -16.31 -16.50
CA ASP A 105 -7.13 -16.18 -15.83
C ASP A 105 -6.13 -15.41 -16.70
N LEU A 106 -6.05 -15.72 -18.00
CA LEU A 106 -5.17 -15.01 -18.93
C LEU A 106 -5.54 -13.53 -19.06
N TYR A 107 -6.83 -13.19 -19.21
CA TYR A 107 -7.28 -11.80 -19.26
C TYR A 107 -7.00 -11.06 -17.96
N GLN A 108 -7.13 -11.73 -16.81
CA GLN A 108 -6.77 -11.12 -15.51
C GLN A 108 -5.26 -10.84 -15.43
N MET A 109 -4.41 -11.77 -15.88
CA MET A 109 -2.95 -11.56 -15.93
C MET A 109 -2.57 -10.36 -16.81
N GLU A 110 -3.31 -10.12 -17.88
CA GLU A 110 -3.13 -8.95 -18.76
C GLU A 110 -3.78 -7.66 -18.22
N GLY A 111 -4.39 -7.70 -17.03
CA GLY A 111 -5.07 -6.55 -16.43
C GLY A 111 -6.41 -6.19 -17.07
N LEU A 112 -6.98 -7.09 -17.87
CA LEU A 112 -8.27 -6.94 -18.53
C LEU A 112 -9.39 -7.56 -17.69
N THR A 113 -9.54 -7.06 -16.46
CA THR A 113 -10.46 -7.62 -15.43
C THR A 113 -11.92 -7.64 -15.90
N ASP A 114 -12.36 -6.66 -16.67
CA ASP A 114 -13.72 -6.62 -17.22
C ASP A 114 -13.98 -7.75 -18.23
N VAL A 115 -13.00 -8.11 -19.07
CA VAL A 115 -13.09 -9.22 -19.99
C VAL A 115 -13.00 -10.56 -19.25
N ALA A 116 -12.12 -10.66 -18.26
CA ALA A 116 -12.03 -11.84 -17.39
C ALA A 116 -13.37 -12.13 -16.70
N ARG A 117 -14.00 -11.10 -16.11
CA ARG A 117 -15.35 -11.19 -15.53
C ARG A 117 -16.37 -11.72 -16.55
N ASP A 118 -16.37 -11.20 -17.78
CA ASP A 118 -17.34 -11.64 -18.80
C ASP A 118 -17.15 -13.13 -19.14
N LYS A 119 -15.91 -13.63 -19.16
CA LYS A 119 -15.64 -15.07 -19.34
C LYS A 119 -16.10 -15.92 -18.17
N LEU A 120 -15.87 -15.46 -16.93
CA LEU A 120 -16.39 -16.15 -15.75
C LEU A 120 -17.94 -16.09 -15.64
N LEU A 121 -18.55 -15.00 -16.13
CA LEU A 121 -20.00 -14.88 -16.20
C LEU A 121 -20.58 -15.91 -17.19
N GLU A 122 -19.93 -16.10 -18.33
CA GLU A 122 -20.27 -17.13 -19.31
C GLU A 122 -20.08 -18.54 -18.71
N ALA A 123 -18.96 -18.80 -18.03
CA ALA A 123 -18.68 -20.05 -17.33
C ALA A 123 -19.73 -20.35 -16.27
N SER A 124 -20.21 -19.34 -15.54
CA SER A 124 -21.25 -19.51 -14.49
C SER A 124 -22.63 -19.86 -15.03
N GLN A 125 -22.88 -19.70 -16.34
CA GLN A 125 -24.09 -20.18 -16.99
C GLN A 125 -24.02 -21.69 -17.31
N LEU A 126 -22.81 -22.24 -17.37
CA LEU A 126 -22.56 -23.65 -17.69
C LEU A 126 -22.35 -24.51 -16.43
N SER A 127 -21.91 -23.90 -15.32
CA SER A 127 -21.59 -24.60 -14.09
C SER A 127 -21.85 -23.74 -12.86
N ASP A 128 -22.41 -24.35 -11.81
CA ASP A 128 -22.60 -23.77 -10.48
C ASP A 128 -21.38 -24.01 -9.56
N ASP A 129 -20.19 -24.25 -10.13
CA ASP A 129 -18.98 -24.50 -9.35
C ASP A 129 -18.64 -23.30 -8.47
N SER A 130 -18.36 -23.57 -7.20
CA SER A 130 -18.06 -22.54 -6.19
C SER A 130 -16.82 -21.72 -6.55
N LEU A 131 -15.81 -22.30 -7.22
CA LEU A 131 -14.61 -21.58 -7.62
C LEU A 131 -14.88 -20.61 -8.76
N ILE A 132 -15.80 -20.92 -9.68
CA ILE A 132 -16.23 -20.00 -10.74
C ILE A 132 -16.97 -18.81 -10.14
N ILE A 133 -17.89 -19.08 -9.20
CA ILE A 133 -18.64 -18.02 -8.50
C ILE A 133 -17.69 -17.16 -7.65
N PHE A 134 -16.69 -17.78 -7.03
CA PHE A 134 -15.64 -17.07 -6.29
C PHE A 134 -14.81 -16.17 -7.22
N GLY A 135 -14.30 -16.71 -8.33
CA GLY A 135 -13.56 -15.92 -9.33
C GLY A 135 -14.37 -14.73 -9.84
N LEU A 136 -15.67 -14.94 -10.13
CA LEU A 136 -16.57 -13.86 -10.54
C LEU A 136 -16.73 -12.79 -9.45
N ALA A 137 -16.82 -13.19 -8.18
CA ALA A 137 -16.88 -12.27 -7.06
C ALA A 137 -15.59 -11.44 -6.92
N GLU A 138 -14.42 -12.06 -7.10
CA GLU A 138 -13.12 -11.37 -7.07
C GLU A 138 -13.03 -10.35 -8.22
N MET A 139 -13.43 -10.70 -9.45
CA MET A 139 -13.44 -9.76 -10.58
C MET A 139 -14.37 -8.56 -10.33
N GLU A 140 -15.57 -8.80 -9.80
CA GLU A 140 -16.48 -7.70 -9.45
C GLU A 140 -15.91 -6.83 -8.34
N PHE A 141 -15.18 -7.41 -7.39
CA PHE A 141 -14.50 -6.66 -6.33
C PHE A 141 -13.38 -5.78 -6.90
N GLU A 142 -12.52 -6.32 -7.77
CA GLU A 142 -11.44 -5.58 -8.44
C GLU A 142 -11.98 -4.42 -9.30
N LEU A 143 -13.12 -4.63 -9.96
CA LEU A 143 -13.78 -3.60 -10.77
C LEU A 143 -14.50 -2.52 -9.92
N GLY A 144 -14.49 -2.64 -8.60
CA GLY A 144 -15.19 -1.72 -7.69
C GLY A 144 -16.71 -1.93 -7.62
N ASN A 145 -17.22 -3.00 -8.20
CA ASN A 145 -18.64 -3.36 -8.18
C ASN A 145 -18.99 -4.11 -6.89
N PHE A 146 -18.70 -3.49 -5.74
CA PHE A 146 -18.74 -4.14 -4.43
C PHE A 146 -20.10 -4.75 -4.07
N GLU A 147 -21.22 -4.16 -4.51
CA GLU A 147 -22.55 -4.74 -4.27
C GLU A 147 -22.74 -6.06 -5.01
N GLN A 148 -22.21 -6.18 -6.23
CA GLN A 148 -22.23 -7.42 -6.99
C GLN A 148 -21.28 -8.46 -6.40
N ALA A 149 -20.09 -8.05 -6.00
CA ALA A 149 -19.12 -8.90 -5.32
C ALA A 149 -19.74 -9.53 -4.05
N ILE A 150 -20.38 -8.72 -3.19
CA ILE A 150 -21.10 -9.20 -1.99
C ILE A 150 -22.19 -10.22 -2.38
N HIS A 151 -22.95 -9.95 -3.45
CA HIS A 151 -24.00 -10.85 -3.91
C HIS A 151 -23.45 -12.22 -4.32
N TYR A 152 -22.28 -12.27 -4.97
CA TYR A 152 -21.65 -13.53 -5.35
C TYR A 152 -21.00 -14.23 -4.17
N TYR A 153 -20.23 -13.53 -3.31
CA TYR A 153 -19.65 -14.11 -2.10
C TYR A 153 -20.70 -14.71 -1.17
N ALA A 154 -21.87 -14.07 -1.04
CA ALA A 154 -22.96 -14.53 -0.20
C ALA A 154 -23.62 -15.83 -0.68
N LYS A 155 -23.37 -16.28 -1.91
CA LYS A 155 -23.83 -17.58 -2.44
C LYS A 155 -22.93 -18.74 -2.03
N LEU A 156 -21.72 -18.45 -1.57
CA LEU A 156 -20.68 -19.43 -1.26
C LEU A 156 -20.77 -19.89 0.19
N ASP A 157 -20.52 -21.18 0.43
CA ASP A 157 -20.29 -21.67 1.78
C ASP A 157 -18.89 -21.29 2.24
N ASN A 158 -18.82 -20.52 3.33
CA ASN A 158 -17.53 -20.02 3.84
C ASN A 158 -16.57 -21.14 4.23
N ARG A 159 -17.08 -22.21 4.82
CA ARG A 159 -16.25 -23.32 5.31
C ARG A 159 -15.62 -24.08 4.15
N ASP A 160 -16.42 -24.35 3.13
CA ASP A 160 -15.96 -25.09 1.95
C ASP A 160 -14.96 -24.26 1.16
N LEU A 161 -15.24 -22.96 0.96
CA LEU A 161 -14.33 -22.06 0.25
C LEU A 161 -13.00 -21.87 1.00
N LEU A 162 -13.08 -21.63 2.32
CA LEU A 162 -11.89 -21.48 3.17
C LEU A 162 -11.00 -22.73 3.11
N ALA A 163 -11.61 -23.93 3.13
CA ALA A 163 -10.86 -25.18 3.01
C ALA A 163 -10.18 -25.37 1.64
N MET A 164 -10.80 -24.87 0.56
CA MET A 164 -10.28 -24.99 -0.81
C MET A 164 -9.25 -23.94 -1.16
N THR A 165 -9.44 -22.70 -0.73
CA THR A 165 -8.69 -21.54 -1.18
C THR A 165 -7.89 -20.82 -0.10
N GLY A 166 -8.18 -21.09 1.17
CA GLY A 166 -7.65 -20.30 2.29
C GLY A 166 -8.30 -18.93 2.44
N VAL A 167 -9.35 -18.60 1.66
CA VAL A 167 -9.99 -17.27 1.66
C VAL A 167 -11.35 -17.33 2.36
N SER A 168 -11.60 -16.42 3.29
CA SER A 168 -12.87 -16.29 3.99
C SER A 168 -13.86 -15.41 3.21
N THR A 169 -15.06 -15.91 2.94
CA THR A 169 -16.15 -15.09 2.37
C THR A 169 -16.55 -13.96 3.30
N TYR A 170 -16.47 -14.16 4.61
CA TYR A 170 -16.75 -13.09 5.58
C TYR A 170 -15.75 -11.95 5.50
N GLU A 171 -14.46 -12.26 5.36
CA GLU A 171 -13.42 -11.27 5.12
C GLU A 171 -13.72 -10.45 3.85
N ARG A 172 -13.94 -11.13 2.72
CA ARG A 172 -14.22 -10.49 1.44
C ARG A 172 -15.46 -9.60 1.47
N ILE A 173 -16.54 -10.08 2.08
CA ILE A 173 -17.78 -9.29 2.27
C ILE A 173 -17.52 -8.09 3.17
N GLY A 174 -16.75 -8.28 4.25
CA GLY A 174 -16.36 -7.18 5.16
C GLY A 174 -15.59 -6.08 4.43
N LYS A 175 -14.58 -6.44 3.64
CA LYS A 175 -13.81 -5.52 2.79
C LYS A 175 -14.70 -4.78 1.78
N ALA A 176 -15.60 -5.49 1.13
CA ALA A 176 -16.53 -4.89 0.17
C ALA A 176 -17.48 -3.88 0.84
N TYR A 177 -17.97 -4.17 2.05
CA TYR A 177 -18.78 -3.23 2.82
C TYR A 177 -17.96 -2.01 3.29
N ALA A 178 -16.70 -2.20 3.67
CA ALA A 178 -15.81 -1.10 4.02
C ALA A 178 -15.61 -0.14 2.82
N SER A 179 -15.36 -0.70 1.64
CA SER A 179 -15.24 0.06 0.38
C SER A 179 -16.53 0.82 -0.01
N LEU A 180 -17.69 0.31 0.41
CA LEU A 180 -18.98 0.99 0.23
C LEU A 180 -19.28 2.05 1.31
N GLY A 181 -18.39 2.25 2.29
CA GLY A 181 -18.62 3.11 3.44
C GLY A 181 -19.67 2.58 4.43
N LYS A 182 -20.04 1.31 4.33
CA LYS A 182 -21.00 0.65 5.22
C LYS A 182 -20.27 0.02 6.42
N PHE A 183 -19.65 0.86 7.24
CA PHE A 183 -18.66 0.47 8.25
C PHE A 183 -19.20 -0.48 9.34
N GLU A 184 -20.45 -0.29 9.77
CA GLU A 184 -21.06 -1.19 10.76
C GLU A 184 -21.17 -2.62 10.21
N ALA A 185 -21.63 -2.77 8.96
CA ALA A 185 -21.71 -4.08 8.32
C ALA A 185 -20.29 -4.66 8.09
N ALA A 186 -19.34 -3.84 7.63
CA ALA A 186 -17.96 -4.25 7.46
C ALA A 186 -17.39 -4.85 8.75
N ARG A 187 -17.57 -4.15 9.88
CA ARG A 187 -17.14 -4.62 11.19
C ARG A 187 -17.76 -5.98 11.55
N GLU A 188 -19.08 -6.13 11.43
CA GLU A 188 -19.74 -7.39 11.76
C GLU A 188 -19.19 -8.58 10.97
N PHE A 189 -18.90 -8.39 9.69
CA PHE A 189 -18.35 -9.44 8.83
C PHE A 189 -16.88 -9.72 9.15
N LEU A 190 -16.05 -8.71 9.38
CA LEU A 190 -14.64 -8.88 9.75
C LEU A 190 -14.51 -9.52 11.15
N GLU A 191 -15.32 -9.10 12.13
CA GLU A 191 -15.39 -9.76 13.45
C GLU A 191 -15.74 -11.24 13.29
N LYS A 192 -16.68 -11.56 12.40
CA LYS A 192 -17.08 -12.93 12.13
C LYS A 192 -15.98 -13.75 11.48
N ALA A 193 -15.21 -13.17 10.58
CA ALA A 193 -14.05 -13.83 9.98
C ALA A 193 -13.02 -14.23 11.06
N ILE A 194 -12.66 -13.29 11.96
CA ILE A 194 -11.72 -13.51 13.07
C ILE A 194 -12.23 -14.55 14.07
N GLU A 195 -13.54 -14.57 14.36
CA GLU A 195 -14.14 -15.59 15.24
C GLU A 195 -13.99 -17.01 14.70
N ILE A 196 -14.04 -17.19 13.36
CA ILE A 196 -13.93 -18.50 12.71
C ILE A 196 -12.48 -18.95 12.64
N GLU A 197 -11.63 -18.06 12.17
CA GLU A 197 -10.20 -18.28 12.07
C GLU A 197 -9.48 -16.94 12.24
N TYR A 198 -8.55 -16.87 13.20
CA TYR A 198 -7.76 -15.67 13.43
C TYR A 198 -6.76 -15.48 12.29
N ASP A 199 -6.81 -14.32 11.68
CA ASP A 199 -5.86 -13.86 10.68
C ASP A 199 -5.39 -12.46 11.02
N ASP A 200 -4.08 -12.23 10.97
CA ASP A 200 -3.47 -10.95 11.36
C ASP A 200 -3.84 -9.82 10.43
N THR A 201 -3.97 -10.11 9.13
CA THR A 201 -4.36 -9.11 8.13
C THR A 201 -5.79 -8.65 8.35
N VAL A 202 -6.70 -9.60 8.62
CA VAL A 202 -8.10 -9.28 8.93
C VAL A 202 -8.22 -8.52 10.25
N ALA A 203 -7.43 -8.90 11.26
CA ALA A 203 -7.38 -8.20 12.54
C ALA A 203 -6.85 -6.76 12.39
N PHE A 204 -5.84 -6.58 11.53
CA PHE A 204 -5.30 -5.26 11.22
C PHE A 204 -6.30 -4.39 10.47
N GLU A 205 -6.98 -4.92 9.47
CA GLU A 205 -8.03 -4.22 8.72
C GLU A 205 -9.20 -3.79 9.62
N LEU A 206 -9.63 -4.70 10.51
CA LEU A 206 -10.66 -4.35 11.48
C LEU A 206 -10.20 -3.29 12.47
N ALA A 207 -8.96 -3.37 12.94
CA ALA A 207 -8.40 -2.39 13.87
C ALA A 207 -8.28 -1.01 13.22
N THR A 208 -7.81 -0.93 11.96
CA THR A 208 -7.72 0.34 11.22
C THR A 208 -9.10 0.90 10.90
N LEU A 209 -10.06 0.06 10.51
CA LEU A 209 -11.45 0.46 10.31
C LEU A 209 -12.05 1.09 11.59
N LEU A 210 -11.81 0.48 12.75
CA LEU A 210 -12.27 0.99 14.04
C LEU A 210 -11.57 2.28 14.43
N TYR A 211 -10.28 2.42 14.11
CA TYR A 211 -9.52 3.66 14.30
C TYR A 211 -10.12 4.80 13.48
N ASP A 212 -10.42 4.58 12.20
CA ASP A 212 -11.04 5.57 11.31
C ASP A 212 -12.45 5.98 11.76
N GLN A 213 -13.14 5.10 12.49
CA GLN A 213 -14.43 5.39 13.11
C GLN A 213 -14.30 6.01 14.52
N GLU A 214 -13.09 6.38 14.94
CA GLU A 214 -12.80 6.94 16.28
C GLU A 214 -13.16 5.98 17.44
N GLU A 215 -13.36 4.68 17.15
CA GLU A 215 -13.59 3.63 18.14
C GLU A 215 -12.27 3.10 18.72
N TYR A 216 -11.41 3.99 19.19
CA TYR A 216 -10.02 3.71 19.56
C TYR A 216 -9.85 2.57 20.57
N GLN A 217 -10.76 2.43 21.54
CA GLN A 217 -10.68 1.35 22.55
C GLN A 217 -10.81 -0.04 21.92
N LYS A 218 -11.70 -0.17 20.92
CA LYS A 218 -11.86 -1.41 20.19
C LYS A 218 -10.71 -1.65 19.21
N ALA A 219 -10.26 -0.59 18.54
CA ALA A 219 -9.08 -0.65 17.69
C ALA A 219 -7.87 -1.17 18.46
N ASN A 220 -7.62 -0.59 19.64
CA ASN A 220 -6.54 -0.99 20.55
C ASN A 220 -6.66 -2.45 21.03
N PHE A 221 -7.87 -2.98 21.14
CA PHE A 221 -8.06 -4.39 21.47
C PHE A 221 -7.52 -5.31 20.37
N TYR A 222 -7.83 -5.03 19.09
CA TYR A 222 -7.35 -5.83 17.97
C TYR A 222 -5.87 -5.61 17.69
N PHE A 223 -5.35 -4.37 17.75
CA PHE A 223 -3.90 -4.12 17.66
C PHE A 223 -3.12 -4.88 18.73
N LYS A 224 -3.64 -4.95 19.95
CA LYS A 224 -3.00 -5.72 21.01
C LYS A 224 -3.06 -7.23 20.78
N GLN A 225 -4.08 -7.75 20.10
CA GLN A 225 -4.11 -9.15 19.69
C GLN A 225 -2.99 -9.43 18.68
N ILE A 226 -2.77 -8.55 17.67
CA ILE A 226 -1.68 -8.67 16.72
C ILE A 226 -0.33 -8.67 17.45
N GLU A 227 -0.10 -7.71 18.36
CA GLU A 227 1.12 -7.63 19.17
C GLU A 227 1.44 -8.94 19.91
N ILE A 228 0.41 -9.63 20.45
CA ILE A 228 0.57 -10.84 21.24
C ILE A 228 0.72 -12.09 20.38
N MET A 229 -0.06 -12.19 19.28
CA MET A 229 -0.16 -13.41 18.48
C MET A 229 0.84 -13.45 17.34
N SER A 230 1.22 -12.30 16.80
CA SER A 230 2.05 -12.17 15.61
C SER A 230 3.00 -11.00 15.72
N ALA A 231 3.94 -11.11 16.64
CA ALA A 231 4.94 -10.06 16.89
C ALA A 231 5.76 -9.66 15.64
N ASP A 232 5.82 -10.54 14.65
CA ASP A 232 6.55 -10.31 13.37
C ASP A 232 5.66 -9.67 12.28
N PHE A 233 4.36 -9.48 12.54
CA PHE A 233 3.49 -8.76 11.61
C PHE A 233 3.97 -7.31 11.51
N GLU A 234 4.20 -6.81 10.29
CA GLU A 234 4.78 -5.49 10.06
C GLU A 234 3.71 -4.42 9.85
N GLY A 235 3.99 -3.21 10.30
CA GLY A 235 3.21 -2.01 9.97
C GLY A 235 2.05 -1.68 10.92
N TYR A 236 1.69 -2.56 11.86
CA TYR A 236 0.62 -2.25 12.82
C TYR A 236 1.04 -1.23 13.88
N GLU A 237 2.33 -1.11 14.15
CA GLU A 237 2.88 -0.26 15.22
C GLU A 237 2.52 1.21 15.03
N TYR A 238 2.54 1.69 13.80
CA TYR A 238 2.20 3.06 13.47
C TYR A 238 0.74 3.38 13.83
N PHE A 239 -0.20 2.59 13.31
CA PHE A 239 -1.63 2.79 13.58
C PHE A 239 -1.99 2.52 15.04
N TYR A 240 -1.33 1.54 15.66
CA TYR A 240 -1.53 1.28 17.09
C TYR A 240 -1.04 2.47 17.96
N ALA A 241 0.11 3.04 17.63
CA ALA A 241 0.61 4.24 18.32
C ALA A 241 -0.35 5.43 18.14
N LEU A 242 -0.86 5.66 16.91
CA LEU A 242 -1.86 6.70 16.66
C LEU A 242 -3.14 6.48 17.49
N SER A 243 -3.64 5.25 17.53
CA SER A 243 -4.85 4.91 18.27
C SER A 243 -4.68 5.05 19.78
N LEU A 244 -3.50 4.69 20.32
CA LEU A 244 -3.16 4.92 21.73
C LEU A 244 -3.04 6.42 22.04
N HIS A 245 -2.43 7.18 21.15
CA HIS A 245 -2.30 8.63 21.31
C HIS A 245 -3.68 9.32 21.31
N ALA A 246 -4.58 8.92 20.41
CA ALA A 246 -5.95 9.41 20.38
C ALA A 246 -6.73 9.13 21.69
N GLU A 247 -6.38 8.08 22.42
CA GLU A 247 -6.87 7.79 23.78
C GLU A 247 -6.10 8.51 24.89
N HIS A 248 -5.22 9.45 24.56
CA HIS A 248 -4.35 10.17 25.52
C HIS A 248 -3.38 9.26 26.29
N LYS A 249 -2.99 8.13 25.72
CA LYS A 249 -2.00 7.18 26.25
C LYS A 249 -0.62 7.44 25.64
N THR A 250 -0.15 8.69 25.72
CA THR A 250 1.05 9.18 25.00
C THR A 250 2.30 8.34 25.29
N GLU A 251 2.51 7.90 26.53
CA GLU A 251 3.66 7.06 26.91
C GLU A 251 3.59 5.65 26.25
N GLU A 252 2.38 5.07 26.15
CA GLU A 252 2.19 3.78 25.50
C GLU A 252 2.34 3.91 23.97
N ALA A 253 1.83 5.00 23.41
CA ALA A 253 2.00 5.34 22.01
C ALA A 253 3.48 5.48 21.62
N LEU A 254 4.27 6.20 22.45
CA LEU A 254 5.71 6.34 22.22
C LEU A 254 6.44 4.99 22.25
N ARG A 255 6.12 4.14 23.22
CA ARG A 255 6.73 2.78 23.26
C ARG A 255 6.40 1.97 22.02
N MET A 256 5.18 2.07 21.51
CA MET A 256 4.77 1.37 20.29
C MET A 256 5.49 1.92 19.05
N ALA A 257 5.57 3.25 18.90
CA ALA A 257 6.35 3.88 17.83
C ALA A 257 7.84 3.45 17.89
N GLN A 258 8.44 3.41 19.09
CA GLN A 258 9.82 2.93 19.28
C GLN A 258 9.99 1.45 18.89
N GLN A 259 8.98 0.62 19.16
CA GLN A 259 8.99 -0.78 18.72
C GLN A 259 9.00 -0.87 17.18
N GLY A 260 8.16 -0.09 16.51
CA GLY A 260 8.14 -0.02 15.04
C GLY A 260 9.48 0.46 14.47
N ILE A 261 10.08 1.52 15.05
CA ILE A 261 11.41 2.01 14.66
C ILE A 261 12.49 0.93 14.87
N SER A 262 12.38 0.09 15.89
CA SER A 262 13.33 -1.00 16.11
C SER A 262 13.26 -2.08 15.04
N LYS A 263 12.10 -2.28 14.40
CA LYS A 263 11.90 -3.19 13.27
C LYS A 263 12.33 -2.54 11.94
N ASN A 264 11.95 -1.29 11.74
CA ASN A 264 12.30 -0.50 10.55
C ASN A 264 12.80 0.89 10.95
N ALA A 265 14.12 1.04 11.06
CA ALA A 265 14.76 2.31 11.45
C ALA A 265 14.68 3.40 10.35
N PHE A 266 14.19 3.06 9.15
CA PHE A 266 14.07 3.97 8.02
C PHE A 266 12.63 4.48 7.81
N ASP A 267 11.72 4.15 8.71
CA ASP A 267 10.33 4.59 8.62
C ASP A 267 10.20 6.03 9.12
N VAL A 268 10.13 6.97 8.18
CA VAL A 268 10.01 8.40 8.45
C VAL A 268 8.73 8.73 9.23
N GLN A 269 7.62 8.03 8.96
CA GLN A 269 6.35 8.30 9.64
C GLN A 269 6.43 7.95 11.13
N LEU A 270 7.02 6.81 11.45
CA LEU A 270 7.25 6.40 12.84
C LEU A 270 8.22 7.32 13.56
N LEU A 271 9.29 7.78 12.89
CA LEU A 271 10.24 8.74 13.46
C LEU A 271 9.56 10.09 13.76
N LEU A 272 8.74 10.61 12.86
CA LEU A 272 7.98 11.84 13.06
C LEU A 272 6.96 11.70 14.19
N LEU A 273 6.27 10.57 14.25
CA LEU A 273 5.33 10.30 15.34
C LEU A 273 6.05 10.19 16.69
N ALA A 274 7.18 9.46 16.76
CA ALA A 274 7.97 9.35 17.98
C ALA A 274 8.53 10.72 18.44
N SER A 275 8.90 11.58 17.50
CA SER A 275 9.31 12.96 17.79
C SER A 275 8.17 13.75 18.41
N GLN A 276 6.98 13.72 17.80
CA GLN A 276 5.81 14.42 18.31
C GLN A 276 5.46 13.95 19.72
N LEU A 277 5.37 12.63 19.93
CA LEU A 277 5.03 12.05 21.23
C LEU A 277 6.07 12.38 22.31
N SER A 278 7.36 12.40 21.93
CA SER A 278 8.44 12.81 22.84
C SER A 278 8.33 14.28 23.22
N TYR A 279 8.03 15.15 22.26
CA TYR A 279 7.81 16.58 22.51
C TYR A 279 6.63 16.81 23.47
N GLU A 280 5.49 16.13 23.27
CA GLU A 280 4.33 16.20 24.16
C GLU A 280 4.65 15.72 25.60
N LEU A 281 5.57 14.77 25.74
CA LEU A 281 6.09 14.29 27.03
C LEU A 281 7.21 15.18 27.62
N HIS A 282 7.49 16.32 26.98
CA HIS A 282 8.58 17.25 27.36
C HIS A 282 9.99 16.63 27.28
N ASP A 283 10.17 15.56 26.52
CA ASP A 283 11.49 14.99 26.21
C ASP A 283 12.01 15.59 24.90
N ILE A 284 12.48 16.83 24.99
CA ILE A 284 12.97 17.63 23.87
C ILE A 284 14.16 16.95 23.17
N GLN A 285 15.04 16.31 23.94
CA GLN A 285 16.23 15.64 23.40
C GLN A 285 15.87 14.45 22.52
N SER A 286 14.92 13.64 22.96
CA SER A 286 14.42 12.52 22.14
C SER A 286 13.67 13.03 20.90
N ALA A 287 12.84 14.08 21.06
CA ALA A 287 12.11 14.68 19.95
C ALA A 287 13.07 15.16 18.84
N GLU A 288 14.12 15.91 19.22
CA GLU A 288 15.17 16.35 18.30
C GLU A 288 15.90 15.18 17.64
N SER A 289 16.24 14.15 18.44
CA SER A 289 16.97 12.98 17.94
C SER A 289 16.20 12.26 16.85
N TYR A 290 14.89 12.06 17.01
CA TYR A 290 14.05 11.44 15.98
C TYR A 290 13.95 12.29 14.71
N LEU A 291 13.79 13.61 14.82
CA LEU A 291 13.78 14.51 13.67
C LEU A 291 15.10 14.47 12.89
N LYS A 292 16.23 14.46 13.60
CA LYS A 292 17.56 14.34 12.98
C LYS A 292 17.78 12.99 12.30
N GLN A 293 17.16 11.92 12.79
CA GLN A 293 17.18 10.62 12.11
C GLN A 293 16.29 10.63 10.86
N ALA A 294 15.12 11.29 10.92
CA ALA A 294 14.18 11.38 9.80
C ALA A 294 14.70 12.23 8.65
N LEU A 295 15.43 13.33 8.95
CA LEU A 295 15.82 14.33 7.98
C LEU A 295 16.57 13.79 6.74
N PRO A 296 17.59 12.91 6.87
CA PRO A 296 18.29 12.37 5.69
C PRO A 296 17.50 11.29 4.95
N LEU A 297 16.37 10.82 5.48
CA LEU A 297 15.54 9.73 4.92
C LEU A 297 14.35 10.28 4.12
N ALA A 298 13.92 11.50 4.41
CA ALA A 298 12.74 12.10 3.80
C ALA A 298 13.07 12.65 2.41
N GLU A 299 12.18 12.42 1.45
CA GLU A 299 12.24 13.06 0.12
C GLU A 299 11.89 14.55 0.21
N ASP A 300 10.85 14.88 0.99
CA ASP A 300 10.47 16.24 1.35
C ASP A 300 10.88 16.50 2.81
N GLN A 301 11.80 17.44 2.98
CA GLN A 301 12.38 17.78 4.29
C GLN A 301 11.67 18.93 4.99
N ASP A 302 10.77 19.64 4.32
CA ASP A 302 10.17 20.89 4.82
C ASP A 302 9.47 20.76 6.15
N GLU A 303 8.67 19.68 6.34
CA GLU A 303 7.99 19.44 7.62
C GLU A 303 8.98 19.19 8.76
N ILE A 304 10.06 18.45 8.49
CA ILE A 304 11.07 18.12 9.49
C ILE A 304 11.85 19.37 9.87
N ILE A 305 12.23 20.18 8.89
CA ILE A 305 12.93 21.44 9.11
C ILE A 305 12.04 22.43 9.88
N LEU A 306 10.75 22.50 9.54
CA LEU A 306 9.80 23.32 10.29
C LEU A 306 9.73 22.90 11.76
N ARG A 307 9.62 21.59 12.04
CA ARG A 307 9.58 21.08 13.44
C ARG A 307 10.90 21.34 14.18
N LEU A 308 12.06 21.12 13.54
CA LEU A 308 13.37 21.43 14.12
C LEU A 308 13.55 22.94 14.37
N SER A 309 13.13 23.78 13.40
CA SER A 309 13.24 25.24 13.55
C SER A 309 12.38 25.77 14.69
N THR A 310 11.19 25.21 14.88
CA THR A 310 10.31 25.56 16.01
C THR A 310 10.95 25.15 17.33
N LEU A 311 11.44 23.90 17.42
CA LEU A 311 12.09 23.38 18.61
C LEU A 311 13.35 24.20 18.99
N PHE A 312 14.20 24.53 18.03
CA PHE A 312 15.40 25.33 18.30
C PHE A 312 15.05 26.77 18.67
N LEU A 313 13.99 27.35 18.11
CA LEU A 313 13.51 28.67 18.48
C LEU A 313 13.02 28.71 19.94
N GLU A 314 12.21 27.70 20.35
CA GLU A 314 11.70 27.59 21.72
C GLU A 314 12.81 27.37 22.77
N GLU A 315 13.86 26.64 22.39
CA GLU A 315 15.03 26.39 23.25
C GLU A 315 16.10 27.50 23.14
N GLU A 316 15.83 28.60 22.41
CA GLU A 316 16.76 29.72 22.19
C GLU A 316 18.12 29.28 21.60
N ARG A 317 18.13 28.20 20.81
CA ARG A 317 19.32 27.60 20.17
C ARG A 317 19.51 28.17 18.76
N TYR A 318 19.85 29.45 18.72
CA TYR A 318 19.86 30.23 17.47
C TYR A 318 20.94 29.76 16.47
N GLU A 319 22.13 29.33 16.94
CA GLU A 319 23.17 28.80 16.08
C GLU A 319 22.75 27.50 15.38
N ASP A 320 22.07 26.59 16.10
CA ASP A 320 21.51 25.34 15.52
C ASP A 320 20.39 25.67 14.53
N LEU A 321 19.62 26.71 14.80
CA LEU A 321 18.52 27.13 13.95
C LEU A 321 19.02 27.74 12.63
N VAL A 322 20.05 28.62 12.69
CA VAL A 322 20.69 29.18 11.50
C VAL A 322 21.33 28.11 10.63
N ALA A 323 21.90 27.05 11.22
CA ALA A 323 22.46 25.93 10.47
C ALA A 323 21.41 25.21 9.58
N LEU A 324 20.12 25.37 9.86
CA LEU A 324 19.06 24.82 8.98
C LEU A 324 18.95 25.57 7.65
N ALA A 325 19.51 26.78 7.54
CA ALA A 325 19.54 27.51 6.27
C ALA A 325 20.42 26.85 5.18
N ASP A 326 21.25 25.88 5.56
CA ASP A 326 22.06 25.10 4.60
C ASP A 326 21.20 24.09 3.79
N TYR A 327 19.96 23.86 4.21
CA TYR A 327 19.00 23.02 3.49
C TYR A 327 18.15 23.87 2.52
N GLU A 328 17.58 23.23 1.49
CA GLU A 328 16.54 23.85 0.68
C GLU A 328 15.26 23.95 1.53
N VAL A 329 14.90 25.15 1.98
CA VAL A 329 13.75 25.38 2.87
C VAL A 329 12.68 26.16 2.12
N ASP A 330 11.58 25.48 1.75
CA ASP A 330 10.43 26.14 1.11
C ASP A 330 9.39 26.60 2.15
N SER A 331 9.36 26.01 3.33
CA SER A 331 8.45 26.39 4.40
C SER A 331 8.62 27.83 4.84
N VAL A 332 7.61 28.66 4.57
CA VAL A 332 7.54 30.08 4.95
C VAL A 332 7.79 30.28 6.46
N LEU A 333 7.21 29.42 7.30
CA LEU A 333 7.36 29.52 8.74
C LEU A 333 8.77 29.11 9.21
N ALA A 334 9.35 28.09 8.62
CA ALA A 334 10.72 27.68 8.95
C ALA A 334 11.73 28.78 8.56
N ARG A 335 11.58 29.37 7.37
CA ARG A 335 12.39 30.51 6.94
C ARG A 335 12.23 31.72 7.87
N TRP A 336 11.02 31.98 8.33
CA TRP A 336 10.81 33.06 9.30
C TRP A 336 11.45 32.76 10.66
N ASN A 337 11.37 31.52 11.16
CA ASN A 337 12.09 31.14 12.36
C ASN A 337 13.62 31.32 12.21
N ILE A 338 14.18 30.98 11.05
CA ILE A 338 15.60 31.19 10.72
C ILE A 338 15.92 32.71 10.73
N ALA A 339 15.05 33.55 10.15
CA ALA A 339 15.25 35.00 10.17
C ALA A 339 15.26 35.56 11.61
N LYS A 340 14.38 35.07 12.48
CA LYS A 340 14.39 35.45 13.91
C LYS A 340 15.72 35.04 14.61
N ALA A 341 16.28 33.89 14.23
CA ALA A 341 17.55 33.45 14.79
C ALA A 341 18.71 34.34 14.33
N TYR A 342 18.76 34.73 13.04
CA TYR A 342 19.74 35.70 12.57
C TYR A 342 19.65 37.02 13.32
N GLN A 343 18.44 37.55 13.57
CA GLN A 343 18.27 38.74 14.41
C GLN A 343 18.82 38.56 15.83
N ALA A 344 18.54 37.40 16.46
CA ALA A 344 19.00 37.10 17.81
C ALA A 344 20.52 36.99 17.92
N LEU A 345 21.18 36.67 16.81
CA LEU A 345 22.65 36.58 16.68
C LEU A 345 23.32 37.91 16.18
N ASP A 346 22.55 39.00 16.05
CA ASP A 346 22.99 40.28 15.52
C ASP A 346 23.42 40.22 14.03
N ASP A 347 23.00 39.19 13.26
CA ASP A 347 23.23 39.04 11.82
C ASP A 347 22.05 39.68 11.03
N GLU A 348 21.95 41.01 11.16
CA GLU A 348 20.78 41.78 10.70
C GLU A 348 20.63 41.79 9.17
N GLU A 349 21.73 41.68 8.40
CA GLU A 349 21.67 41.70 6.93
C GLU A 349 21.01 40.45 6.37
N GLU A 350 21.36 39.29 6.88
CA GLU A 350 20.75 37.97 6.53
C GLU A 350 19.28 37.91 6.96
N ALA A 351 18.98 38.36 8.16
CA ALA A 351 17.62 38.44 8.64
C ALA A 351 16.75 39.31 7.72
N PHE A 352 17.25 40.51 7.37
CA PHE A 352 16.52 41.46 6.52
C PHE A 352 16.22 40.90 5.13
N GLN A 353 17.13 40.19 4.50
CA GLN A 353 16.90 39.54 3.21
C GLN A 353 15.75 38.56 3.27
N ILE A 354 15.74 37.70 4.29
CA ILE A 354 14.64 36.70 4.46
C ILE A 354 13.33 37.39 4.73
N TYR A 355 13.30 38.44 5.58
CA TYR A 355 12.07 39.21 5.84
C TYR A 355 11.52 39.87 4.57
N GLN A 356 12.41 40.38 3.69
CA GLN A 356 11.98 40.94 2.41
C GLN A 356 11.35 39.89 1.50
N ASP A 357 11.95 38.70 1.41
CA ASP A 357 11.41 37.60 0.61
C ASP A 357 10.04 37.14 1.10
N LEU A 358 9.85 37.10 2.43
CA LEU A 358 8.61 36.64 3.06
C LEU A 358 7.51 37.69 3.15
N ALA A 359 7.79 38.95 2.80
CA ALA A 359 6.88 40.08 2.98
C ALA A 359 5.53 39.92 2.24
N THR A 360 5.50 39.17 1.15
CA THR A 360 4.27 38.90 0.41
C THR A 360 3.47 37.80 1.07
N ASP A 361 4.11 36.70 1.43
CA ASP A 361 3.46 35.49 1.96
C ASP A 361 2.90 35.74 3.37
N LEU A 362 3.61 36.55 4.18
CA LEU A 362 3.21 36.90 5.55
C LEU A 362 2.58 38.28 5.67
N SER A 363 2.08 38.85 4.56
CA SER A 363 1.53 40.21 4.49
C SER A 363 0.30 40.48 5.37
N GLU A 364 -0.34 39.45 5.91
CA GLU A 364 -1.49 39.54 6.82
C GLU A 364 -1.20 38.93 8.21
N ASN A 365 0.06 38.51 8.48
CA ASN A 365 0.45 37.99 9.78
C ASN A 365 0.86 39.16 10.70
N PRO A 366 0.15 39.42 11.83
CA PRO A 366 0.46 40.57 12.67
C PRO A 366 1.83 40.49 13.31
N GLU A 367 2.28 39.32 13.79
CA GLU A 367 3.58 39.16 14.41
C GLU A 367 4.73 39.43 13.43
N PHE A 368 4.60 38.91 12.21
CA PHE A 368 5.57 39.20 11.14
C PHE A 368 5.59 40.70 10.79
N LEU A 369 4.43 41.33 10.59
CA LEU A 369 4.34 42.76 10.25
C LEU A 369 4.94 43.64 11.34
N HIS A 370 4.75 43.27 12.61
CA HIS A 370 5.35 43.95 13.74
C HIS A 370 6.90 43.94 13.60
N ASP A 371 7.50 42.76 13.53
CA ASP A 371 8.94 42.60 13.45
C ASP A 371 9.53 43.25 12.18
N TYR A 372 8.84 43.05 11.05
CA TYR A 372 9.26 43.62 9.78
C TYR A 372 9.25 45.14 9.74
N ALA A 373 8.29 45.81 10.41
CA ALA A 373 8.26 47.26 10.53
C ALA A 373 9.51 47.81 11.24
N TYR A 374 9.95 47.15 12.33
CA TYR A 374 11.14 47.54 13.07
C TYR A 374 12.40 47.33 12.25
N ILE A 375 12.56 46.17 11.60
CA ILE A 375 13.71 45.89 10.73
C ILE A 375 13.82 46.88 9.56
N LEU A 376 12.71 47.16 8.88
CA LEU A 376 12.67 48.15 7.79
C LEU A 376 13.17 49.54 8.26
N ARG A 377 12.79 49.93 9.47
CA ARG A 377 13.25 51.21 10.05
C ARG A 377 14.75 51.20 10.31
N GLU A 378 15.30 50.14 10.86
CA GLU A 378 16.74 49.99 11.12
C GLU A 378 17.57 50.07 9.85
N PHE A 379 17.08 49.46 8.78
CA PHE A 379 17.72 49.53 7.45
C PHE A 379 17.40 50.83 6.67
N GLY A 380 16.65 51.78 7.27
CA GLY A 380 16.37 53.10 6.68
C GLY A 380 15.27 53.13 5.63
N TYR A 381 14.48 52.06 5.45
CA TYR A 381 13.34 51.98 4.54
C TYR A 381 12.08 52.62 5.15
N ARG A 382 12.15 53.91 5.48
CA ARG A 382 11.13 54.60 6.28
C ARG A 382 9.74 54.53 5.72
N ASP A 383 9.54 54.72 4.42
CA ASP A 383 8.21 54.71 3.80
C ASP A 383 7.58 53.31 3.87
N GLN A 384 8.38 52.25 3.69
CA GLN A 384 7.93 50.87 3.81
C GLN A 384 7.66 50.51 5.25
N ALA A 385 8.52 50.89 6.19
CA ALA A 385 8.32 50.69 7.61
C ALA A 385 6.97 51.27 8.10
N ARG A 386 6.71 52.51 7.68
CA ARG A 386 5.46 53.19 7.97
C ARG A 386 4.24 52.44 7.40
N ALA A 387 4.29 52.06 6.11
CA ALA A 387 3.20 51.35 5.46
C ALA A 387 2.96 49.95 6.11
N THR A 388 4.02 49.29 6.55
CA THR A 388 3.90 47.99 7.25
C THR A 388 3.32 48.18 8.66
N ALA A 389 3.72 49.20 9.39
CA ALA A 389 3.17 49.53 10.70
C ALA A 389 1.66 49.95 10.62
N GLU A 390 1.26 50.67 9.57
CA GLU A 390 -0.13 51.00 9.29
C GLU A 390 -0.96 49.73 9.00
N LYS A 391 -0.41 48.76 8.26
CA LYS A 391 -1.06 47.46 8.02
C LYS A 391 -1.19 46.67 9.34
N TYR A 392 -0.12 46.62 10.14
CA TYR A 392 -0.17 45.96 11.45
C TYR A 392 -1.25 46.55 12.33
N LEU A 393 -1.33 47.90 12.48
CA LEU A 393 -2.36 48.55 13.30
C LEU A 393 -3.76 48.38 12.77
N ALA A 394 -3.96 48.11 11.47
CA ALA A 394 -5.27 47.72 10.95
C ALA A 394 -5.73 46.36 11.50
N LEU A 395 -4.81 45.45 11.83
CA LEU A 395 -5.08 44.14 12.42
C LEU A 395 -5.09 44.19 13.96
N VAL A 396 -4.20 45.01 14.57
CA VAL A 396 -4.02 45.15 16.02
C VAL A 396 -4.07 46.63 16.41
N PRO A 397 -5.26 47.25 16.44
CA PRO A 397 -5.41 48.70 16.62
C PRO A 397 -4.93 49.24 17.98
N ASP A 398 -4.94 48.41 19.03
CA ASP A 398 -4.70 48.82 20.40
C ASP A 398 -3.20 48.75 20.84
N ASP A 399 -2.27 48.45 19.90
CA ASP A 399 -0.83 48.39 20.21
C ASP A 399 -0.24 49.79 20.32
N VAL A 400 -0.06 50.27 21.57
CA VAL A 400 0.47 51.59 21.90
C VAL A 400 1.92 51.78 21.43
N ASN A 401 2.72 50.71 21.40
CA ASN A 401 4.11 50.78 20.98
C ASN A 401 4.20 51.05 19.46
N MET A 402 3.38 50.38 18.68
CA MET A 402 3.35 50.59 17.24
C MET A 402 2.67 51.93 16.87
N GLN A 403 1.69 52.41 17.65
CA GLN A 403 1.17 53.75 17.51
C GLN A 403 2.25 54.82 17.72
N THR A 404 3.04 54.68 18.80
CA THR A 404 4.19 55.56 19.07
C THR A 404 5.27 55.47 17.97
N PHE A 405 5.52 54.21 17.48
CA PHE A 405 6.41 54.01 16.34
C PHE A 405 6.03 54.88 15.12
N LEU A 406 4.72 55.01 14.81
CA LEU A 406 4.25 55.84 13.72
C LEU A 406 4.32 57.35 14.02
N GLU A 407 4.19 57.78 15.29
CA GLU A 407 4.32 59.20 15.68
C GLU A 407 5.76 59.73 15.55
N ASP A 408 6.74 58.86 15.62
CA ASP A 408 8.18 59.16 15.49
C ASP A 408 8.63 59.37 14.02
N TYR A 409 7.70 59.28 13.06
CA TYR A 409 7.91 59.51 11.62
C TYR A 409 7.35 60.88 11.22
#